data_a465e1aee6b52c94c002d85a9f8aa827
#
_entry.id   a465e1aee6b52c94c002d85a9f8aa827
#
_cell.length_a   1.000
_cell.length_b   1.000
_cell.length_c   1.000
_cell.angle_alpha   90.00
_cell.angle_beta   90.00
_cell.angle_gamma   90.00
#
_symmetry.space_group_name_H-M   'P 1'
#
loop_
_entity.id
_entity.type
_entity.pdbx_description
1 polymer ?
#
loop_
_entity_poly.entity_id
_entity_poly.type
_entity_poly.pdbx_seq_one_letter_code
_entity_poly.pdbx_strand_id
1 'polypeptide(L)'
;MKYNNQIKKFCEDKTDLNEADIDYLIRQSEAVLSSKEFMDKDVFIDVKNIYSDHAIVVFHRKPHTKESLYEKTVVGQSAFLENEPGVLRTLQTGVPSVGLRGQSQEGVAIEQTVFPITRGEKVIATLIVESDFSNSFSSSFSLKPCKGDNSYIFQAPSESSREDEVSLLDYVEDAVLVFDQGGFLLHCNQSAVILYRTKLGYWDSVQGMHYDNLSLDGTIFSELVEDHFSDSNKTVKYGKHYFQVKCYPNARNHQTVITIRDITELQEKDKEIQESAMASREINHRVKNHLQTIISLLRLQGAQVKESGAKVAFEDCINRIFSIAATYELLSSQEHEQIDLKSLIEIVSSNLQRCYAERPDIQLKLKLCDGIYLDHNRASSLALVINELLQNAYEHAFSNKKYQKNKKNQCIRLQMTKNDDIIRIQVIDNGSGYNVETVGQEHLGLILVQRFVDSKLSGRIVTTSNDEGTQVKIIFKV
;
A
#
# COMPACT_ATOMS: atom_id res chain seq x y z
N MET A 1 -3.05 43.87 -16.68
CA MET A 1 -1.66 43.39 -16.94
C MET A 1 -0.93 42.90 -15.71
N LYS A 2 -0.97 43.56 -14.52
CA LYS A 2 -0.23 43.12 -13.32
C LYS A 2 -0.72 41.75 -12.78
N TYR A 3 -2.02 41.57 -12.65
CA TYR A 3 -2.62 40.30 -12.16
C TYR A 3 -2.40 39.16 -13.14
N ASN A 4 -2.52 39.39 -14.44
CA ASN A 4 -2.36 38.32 -15.45
C ASN A 4 -0.96 37.70 -15.40
N ASN A 5 0.10 38.52 -15.24
CA ASN A 5 1.47 38.03 -15.12
C ASN A 5 1.71 37.26 -13.81
N GLN A 6 1.03 37.65 -12.72
CA GLN A 6 1.13 36.90 -11.43
C GLN A 6 0.46 35.54 -11.52
N ILE A 7 -0.79 35.49 -12.02
CA ILE A 7 -1.53 34.23 -12.21
C ILE A 7 -0.69 33.26 -13.07
N LYS A 8 -0.21 33.76 -14.24
CA LYS A 8 0.59 32.93 -15.15
C LYS A 8 1.82 32.38 -14.46
N LYS A 9 2.60 33.20 -13.79
CA LYS A 9 3.82 32.79 -13.09
C LYS A 9 3.57 31.70 -12.03
N PHE A 10 2.59 31.91 -11.14
CA PHE A 10 2.33 30.95 -10.06
C PHE A 10 1.74 29.63 -10.58
N CYS A 11 0.88 29.69 -11.61
CA CYS A 11 0.32 28.48 -12.21
C CYS A 11 1.39 27.68 -12.95
N GLU A 12 2.27 28.31 -13.74
CA GLU A 12 3.37 27.63 -14.43
C GLU A 12 4.38 26.99 -13.46
N ASP A 13 4.70 27.69 -12.37
CA ASP A 13 5.73 27.22 -11.41
C ASP A 13 5.21 26.16 -10.43
N LYS A 14 3.91 26.12 -10.10
CA LYS A 14 3.38 25.41 -8.92
C LYS A 14 2.21 24.48 -9.22
N THR A 15 1.67 24.43 -10.44
CA THR A 15 0.48 23.65 -10.78
C THR A 15 0.70 22.76 -12.02
N ASP A 16 -0.22 21.81 -12.25
CA ASP A 16 -0.28 20.99 -13.45
C ASP A 16 -1.21 21.58 -14.54
N LEU A 17 -1.56 22.87 -14.42
CA LEU A 17 -2.46 23.54 -15.33
C LEU A 17 -1.78 23.82 -16.68
N ASN A 18 -2.49 23.53 -17.77
CA ASN A 18 -2.01 23.87 -19.11
C ASN A 18 -2.27 25.32 -19.45
N GLU A 19 -1.67 25.84 -20.55
CA GLU A 19 -1.80 27.23 -20.98
C GLU A 19 -3.27 27.69 -21.19
N ALA A 20 -4.12 26.79 -21.70
CA ALA A 20 -5.52 27.09 -21.91
C ALA A 20 -6.33 27.15 -20.59
N ASP A 21 -5.93 26.42 -19.55
CA ASP A 21 -6.50 26.51 -18.19
C ASP A 21 -6.10 27.85 -17.55
N ILE A 22 -4.83 28.23 -17.69
CA ILE A 22 -4.30 29.50 -17.17
C ILE A 22 -4.98 30.71 -17.85
N ASP A 23 -5.15 30.67 -19.15
CA ASP A 23 -5.89 31.72 -19.88
C ASP A 23 -7.35 31.82 -19.45
N TYR A 24 -7.96 30.68 -19.12
CA TYR A 24 -9.31 30.66 -18.58
C TYR A 24 -9.38 31.31 -17.19
N LEU A 25 -8.43 31.01 -16.30
CA LEU A 25 -8.33 31.64 -14.97
C LEU A 25 -8.11 33.16 -15.06
N ILE A 26 -7.28 33.62 -15.99
CA ILE A 26 -7.09 35.03 -16.23
C ILE A 26 -8.41 35.69 -16.59
N ARG A 27 -9.20 35.14 -17.52
CA ARG A 27 -10.53 35.63 -17.86
C ARG A 27 -11.50 35.65 -16.69
N GLN A 28 -11.48 34.62 -15.83
CA GLN A 28 -12.29 34.62 -14.61
C GLN A 28 -11.88 35.71 -13.64
N SER A 29 -10.59 35.99 -13.47
CA SER A 29 -10.11 37.08 -12.62
C SER A 29 -10.55 38.46 -13.14
N GLU A 30 -10.58 38.66 -14.45
CA GLU A 30 -11.08 39.89 -15.09
C GLU A 30 -12.60 40.06 -14.90
N ALA A 31 -13.36 38.95 -14.95
CA ALA A 31 -14.79 38.94 -14.65
C ALA A 31 -15.05 39.35 -13.20
N VAL A 32 -14.27 38.79 -12.25
CA VAL A 32 -14.34 39.15 -10.83
C VAL A 32 -14.03 40.63 -10.62
N LEU A 33 -13.00 41.17 -11.26
CA LEU A 33 -12.65 42.57 -11.15
C LEU A 33 -13.77 43.53 -11.64
N SER A 34 -14.52 43.10 -12.65
CA SER A 34 -15.60 43.85 -13.26
C SER A 34 -16.94 43.71 -12.56
N SER A 35 -17.08 42.68 -11.69
CA SER A 35 -18.36 42.39 -10.99
C SER A 35 -18.65 43.43 -9.90
N LYS A 36 -19.91 43.85 -9.84
CA LYS A 36 -20.43 44.72 -8.77
C LYS A 36 -20.82 43.92 -7.51
N GLU A 37 -21.02 42.64 -7.65
CA GLU A 37 -21.48 41.76 -6.58
C GLU A 37 -20.45 41.60 -5.43
N PHE A 38 -19.18 41.74 -5.76
CA PHE A 38 -18.07 41.57 -4.81
C PHE A 38 -17.42 42.88 -4.34
N MET A 39 -18.12 44.03 -4.48
CA MET A 39 -17.52 45.34 -4.21
C MET A 39 -17.12 45.54 -2.74
N ASP A 40 -17.78 44.88 -1.83
CA ASP A 40 -17.61 45.01 -0.38
C ASP A 40 -16.92 43.79 0.28
N LYS A 41 -16.35 42.89 -0.51
CA LYS A 41 -15.78 41.63 -0.05
C LYS A 41 -14.35 41.46 -0.56
N ASP A 42 -13.56 40.73 0.22
CA ASP A 42 -12.30 40.17 -0.25
C ASP A 42 -12.60 38.92 -1.12
N VAL A 43 -11.99 38.84 -2.28
CA VAL A 43 -12.21 37.75 -3.25
C VAL A 43 -10.88 37.19 -3.72
N PHE A 44 -10.74 35.86 -3.66
CA PHE A 44 -9.52 35.19 -4.04
C PHE A 44 -9.76 34.16 -5.13
N ILE A 45 -8.68 33.80 -5.84
CA ILE A 45 -8.62 32.59 -6.65
C ILE A 45 -7.43 31.78 -6.16
N ASP A 46 -7.70 30.55 -5.79
CA ASP A 46 -6.69 29.60 -5.32
C ASP A 46 -6.60 28.40 -6.24
N VAL A 47 -5.38 27.88 -6.42
CA VAL A 47 -5.08 26.72 -7.25
C VAL A 47 -4.40 25.64 -6.42
N LYS A 48 -4.54 24.39 -6.84
CA LYS A 48 -3.89 23.26 -6.17
C LYS A 48 -2.39 23.28 -6.42
N ASN A 49 -1.59 23.18 -5.36
CA ASN A 49 -0.16 23.01 -5.47
C ASN A 49 0.20 21.54 -5.76
N ILE A 50 1.03 21.27 -6.76
CA ILE A 50 1.47 19.91 -7.09
C ILE A 50 2.58 19.37 -6.15
N TYR A 51 3.26 20.27 -5.43
CA TYR A 51 4.39 19.91 -4.55
C TYR A 51 3.98 19.73 -3.07
N SER A 52 2.72 20.04 -2.73
CA SER A 52 2.20 19.95 -1.37
C SER A 52 0.68 19.80 -1.36
N ASP A 53 0.13 19.34 -0.22
CA ASP A 53 -1.32 19.21 -0.02
C ASP A 53 -2.04 20.54 0.26
N HIS A 54 -1.41 21.69 -0.08
CA HIS A 54 -1.97 23.02 0.15
C HIS A 54 -2.42 23.66 -1.16
N ALA A 55 -3.33 24.63 -1.08
CA ALA A 55 -3.63 25.51 -2.18
C ALA A 55 -2.69 26.72 -2.17
N ILE A 56 -2.62 27.44 -3.29
CA ILE A 56 -1.86 28.67 -3.44
C ILE A 56 -2.78 29.76 -3.94
N VAL A 57 -2.75 30.91 -3.26
CA VAL A 57 -3.44 32.13 -3.68
C VAL A 57 -2.77 32.70 -4.91
N VAL A 58 -3.46 32.72 -6.06
CA VAL A 58 -2.92 33.28 -7.32
C VAL A 58 -3.51 34.64 -7.67
N PHE A 59 -4.64 34.99 -7.06
CA PHE A 59 -5.32 36.24 -7.30
C PHE A 59 -6.01 36.71 -6.02
N HIS A 60 -5.99 38.01 -5.74
CA HIS A 60 -6.72 38.67 -4.66
C HIS A 60 -7.27 40.03 -5.14
N ARG A 61 -8.58 40.20 -4.96
CA ARG A 61 -9.27 41.48 -5.13
C ARG A 61 -9.69 41.99 -3.76
N LYS A 62 -9.17 43.17 -3.37
CA LYS A 62 -9.59 43.85 -2.14
C LYS A 62 -10.95 44.54 -2.34
N PRO A 63 -11.76 44.68 -1.29
CA PRO A 63 -13.01 45.46 -1.36
C PRO A 63 -12.76 46.93 -1.74
N HIS A 64 -13.76 47.54 -2.37
CA HIS A 64 -13.69 48.94 -2.75
C HIS A 64 -14.43 49.86 -1.77
N THR A 65 -15.38 49.32 -1.03
CA THR A 65 -16.30 50.08 -0.17
C THR A 65 -16.04 49.92 1.31
N LYS A 66 -15.18 48.93 1.69
CA LYS A 66 -14.77 48.63 3.06
C LYS A 66 -13.25 48.42 3.11
N GLU A 67 -12.70 48.38 4.32
CA GLU A 67 -11.32 47.93 4.53
C GLU A 67 -11.21 46.43 4.27
N SER A 68 -10.11 46.01 3.67
CA SER A 68 -9.79 44.59 3.44
C SER A 68 -9.45 43.93 4.77
N LEU A 69 -9.82 42.67 4.91
CA LEU A 69 -9.44 41.82 6.03
C LEU A 69 -7.94 41.49 6.05
N TYR A 70 -7.21 41.90 5.00
CA TYR A 70 -5.80 41.60 4.77
C TYR A 70 -4.99 42.89 4.60
N GLU A 71 -4.09 43.18 5.53
CA GLU A 71 -3.14 44.29 5.43
C GLU A 71 -2.05 43.96 4.41
N LYS A 72 -1.50 42.74 4.46
CA LYS A 72 -0.40 42.27 3.61
C LYS A 72 -0.89 41.66 2.29
N THR A 73 0.03 41.48 1.38
CA THR A 73 -0.22 40.78 0.12
C THR A 73 -0.19 39.26 0.37
N VAL A 74 -1.29 38.58 0.12
CA VAL A 74 -1.44 37.15 0.30
C VAL A 74 -1.21 36.34 -0.98
N VAL A 75 -1.15 37.02 -2.15
CA VAL A 75 -0.87 36.32 -3.41
C VAL A 75 0.50 35.67 -3.39
N GLY A 76 0.55 34.38 -3.69
CA GLY A 76 1.71 33.51 -3.62
C GLY A 76 1.88 32.78 -2.29
N GLN A 77 1.04 33.05 -1.31
CA GLN A 77 1.03 32.34 -0.03
C GLN A 77 0.21 31.04 -0.12
N SER A 78 0.47 30.11 0.82
CA SER A 78 -0.24 28.84 0.89
C SER A 78 -1.50 28.95 1.73
N ALA A 79 -2.61 28.42 1.25
CA ALA A 79 -3.83 28.19 2.00
C ALA A 79 -3.77 26.79 2.62
N PHE A 80 -3.78 26.74 3.96
CA PHE A 80 -3.67 25.49 4.71
C PHE A 80 -5.05 24.95 5.07
N LEU A 81 -5.21 23.63 5.06
CA LEU A 81 -6.46 22.95 5.42
C LEU A 81 -6.98 23.36 6.81
N GLU A 82 -6.06 23.55 7.74
CA GLU A 82 -6.38 23.91 9.13
C GLU A 82 -7.02 25.31 9.23
N ASN A 83 -6.74 26.19 8.30
CA ASN A 83 -7.26 27.57 8.31
C ASN A 83 -8.46 27.72 7.36
N GLU A 84 -8.44 27.03 6.23
CA GLU A 84 -9.39 27.21 5.12
C GLU A 84 -9.88 25.86 4.59
N PRO A 85 -10.64 25.08 5.39
CA PRO A 85 -11.07 23.73 4.98
C PRO A 85 -11.94 23.71 3.72
N GLY A 86 -12.73 24.76 3.50
CA GLY A 86 -13.60 24.88 2.33
C GLY A 86 -12.86 24.95 1.00
N VAL A 87 -11.66 25.55 0.98
CA VAL A 87 -10.86 25.73 -0.25
C VAL A 87 -10.39 24.38 -0.79
N LEU A 88 -9.69 23.61 0.04
CA LEU A 88 -9.16 22.31 -0.35
C LEU A 88 -10.27 21.28 -0.64
N ARG A 89 -11.35 21.34 0.15
CA ARG A 89 -12.52 20.51 -0.09
C ARG A 89 -13.12 20.80 -1.47
N THR A 90 -13.39 22.09 -1.79
CA THR A 90 -13.98 22.46 -3.07
C THR A 90 -13.05 22.14 -4.26
N LEU A 91 -11.73 22.32 -4.11
CA LEU A 91 -10.74 21.90 -5.12
C LEU A 91 -10.77 20.40 -5.39
N GLN A 92 -11.00 19.60 -4.35
CA GLN A 92 -10.98 18.15 -4.44
C GLN A 92 -12.31 17.55 -4.89
N THR A 93 -13.43 18.07 -4.36
CA THR A 93 -14.76 17.50 -4.58
C THR A 93 -15.52 18.14 -5.74
N GLY A 94 -15.18 19.38 -6.11
CA GLY A 94 -15.95 20.17 -7.09
C GLY A 94 -17.28 20.71 -6.56
N VAL A 95 -17.63 20.42 -5.30
CA VAL A 95 -18.86 20.91 -4.65
C VAL A 95 -18.58 22.21 -3.94
N PRO A 96 -19.42 23.25 -4.10
CA PRO A 96 -19.26 24.51 -3.38
C PRO A 96 -19.27 24.28 -1.85
N SER A 97 -18.52 25.12 -1.14
CA SER A 97 -18.56 25.21 0.32
C SER A 97 -19.17 26.55 0.70
N VAL A 98 -20.32 26.52 1.39
CA VAL A 98 -21.11 27.75 1.62
C VAL A 98 -21.17 28.08 3.11
N GLY A 99 -20.77 29.31 3.45
CA GLY A 99 -20.91 29.85 4.81
C GLY A 99 -20.02 29.16 5.86
N LEU A 100 -18.89 28.61 5.44
CA LEU A 100 -17.94 27.96 6.36
C LEU A 100 -17.12 29.04 7.11
N ARG A 101 -16.90 28.81 8.37
CA ARG A 101 -16.05 29.67 9.20
C ARG A 101 -14.61 29.18 9.12
N GLY A 102 -13.70 30.13 9.14
CA GLY A 102 -12.27 29.92 9.13
C GLY A 102 -11.51 31.05 9.80
N GLN A 103 -10.21 31.00 9.68
CA GLN A 103 -9.33 32.04 10.15
C GLN A 103 -8.44 32.51 9.00
N SER A 104 -8.42 33.82 8.77
CA SER A 104 -7.51 34.39 7.78
C SER A 104 -6.06 34.17 8.17
N GLN A 105 -5.14 34.32 7.23
CA GLN A 105 -3.69 34.22 7.48
C GLN A 105 -3.19 35.29 8.48
N GLU A 106 -3.97 36.33 8.73
CA GLU A 106 -3.69 37.38 9.71
C GLU A 106 -4.42 37.15 11.05
N GLY A 107 -5.08 35.98 11.21
CA GLY A 107 -5.75 35.59 12.46
C GLY A 107 -7.14 36.17 12.64
N VAL A 108 -7.74 36.78 11.63
CA VAL A 108 -9.10 37.34 11.68
C VAL A 108 -10.11 36.22 11.44
N ALA A 109 -11.18 36.19 12.24
CA ALA A 109 -12.29 35.24 12.04
C ALA A 109 -13.09 35.64 10.78
N ILE A 110 -13.21 34.73 9.84
CA ILE A 110 -13.85 34.92 8.55
C ILE A 110 -14.97 33.92 8.32
N GLU A 111 -15.98 34.36 7.59
CA GLU A 111 -16.95 33.49 6.94
C GLU A 111 -16.64 33.48 5.45
N GLN A 112 -16.43 32.28 4.89
CA GLN A 112 -16.07 32.11 3.51
C GLN A 112 -17.09 31.26 2.74
N THR A 113 -17.31 31.65 1.49
CA THR A 113 -18.03 30.84 0.51
C THR A 113 -17.09 30.55 -0.65
N VAL A 114 -16.92 29.29 -0.97
CA VAL A 114 -15.95 28.80 -1.95
C VAL A 114 -16.68 28.13 -3.11
N PHE A 115 -16.45 28.59 -4.31
CA PHE A 115 -17.01 28.04 -5.54
C PHE A 115 -15.94 27.37 -6.38
N PRO A 116 -16.20 26.22 -7.01
CA PRO A 116 -15.26 25.62 -7.95
C PRO A 116 -15.20 26.40 -9.26
N ILE A 117 -14.00 26.60 -9.78
CA ILE A 117 -13.78 27.04 -11.16
C ILE A 117 -13.46 25.81 -11.98
N THR A 118 -14.39 25.40 -12.84
CA THR A 118 -14.29 24.18 -13.64
C THR A 118 -14.03 24.49 -15.11
N ARG A 119 -13.32 23.56 -15.77
CA ARG A 119 -13.17 23.55 -17.22
C ARG A 119 -13.41 22.12 -17.73
N GLY A 120 -14.56 21.90 -18.36
CA GLY A 120 -15.07 20.55 -18.59
C GLY A 120 -15.43 19.89 -17.25
N GLU A 121 -14.93 18.70 -17.02
CA GLU A 121 -15.12 17.95 -15.76
C GLU A 121 -14.03 18.23 -14.73
N LYS A 122 -12.95 18.96 -15.09
CA LYS A 122 -11.80 19.21 -14.20
C LYS A 122 -12.04 20.48 -13.39
N VAL A 123 -11.92 20.41 -12.07
CA VAL A 123 -11.77 21.57 -11.19
C VAL A 123 -10.34 22.08 -11.33
N ILE A 124 -10.18 23.32 -11.81
CA ILE A 124 -8.85 23.92 -12.05
C ILE A 124 -8.46 24.92 -10.97
N ALA A 125 -9.44 25.52 -10.29
CA ALA A 125 -9.24 26.49 -9.22
C ALA A 125 -10.49 26.63 -8.37
N THR A 126 -10.40 27.45 -7.32
CA THR A 126 -11.55 27.92 -6.52
C THR A 126 -11.65 29.43 -6.51
N LEU A 127 -12.89 29.93 -6.52
CA LEU A 127 -13.22 31.31 -6.25
C LEU A 127 -13.71 31.41 -4.80
N ILE A 128 -13.03 32.21 -4.00
CA ILE A 128 -13.31 32.34 -2.57
C ILE A 128 -13.83 33.76 -2.33
N VAL A 129 -14.94 33.85 -1.61
CA VAL A 129 -15.55 35.11 -1.20
C VAL A 129 -15.58 35.16 0.31
N GLU A 130 -14.92 36.16 0.90
CA GLU A 130 -14.80 36.29 2.36
C GLU A 130 -15.49 37.51 2.90
N SER A 131 -16.04 37.34 4.11
CA SER A 131 -16.64 38.42 4.91
C SER A 131 -16.18 38.33 6.35
N ASP A 132 -16.12 39.50 7.00
CA ASP A 132 -15.75 39.61 8.41
C ASP A 132 -16.84 38.99 9.30
N PHE A 133 -16.40 38.07 10.12
CA PHE A 133 -17.26 37.41 11.13
C PHE A 133 -16.92 37.84 12.59
N SER A 134 -15.94 38.72 12.77
CA SER A 134 -15.43 39.11 14.12
C SER A 134 -16.50 39.72 15.01
N ASN A 135 -17.45 40.45 14.46
CA ASN A 135 -18.54 41.09 15.21
C ASN A 135 -19.63 40.13 15.68
N SER A 136 -19.72 38.93 15.13
CA SER A 136 -20.69 37.89 15.53
C SER A 136 -20.15 36.97 16.65
N PHE A 137 -18.84 37.06 16.93
CA PHE A 137 -18.16 36.23 17.91
C PHE A 137 -18.42 36.59 19.39
N SER A 138 -18.91 37.78 19.65
CA SER A 138 -19.02 38.30 21.03
C SER A 138 -20.12 37.66 21.89
N SER A 139 -21.00 36.84 21.33
CA SER A 139 -22.15 36.27 22.04
C SER A 139 -22.12 34.75 22.30
N SER A 140 -21.19 34.01 21.74
CA SER A 140 -21.30 32.53 21.72
C SER A 140 -20.07 31.72 22.18
N PHE A 141 -18.88 32.30 22.34
CA PHE A 141 -17.70 31.53 22.71
C PHE A 141 -16.74 32.28 23.64
N SER A 142 -16.43 31.71 24.80
CA SER A 142 -15.31 32.13 25.63
C SER A 142 -14.14 31.15 25.46
N LEU A 143 -13.04 31.63 24.92
CA LEU A 143 -11.77 30.91 24.86
C LEU A 143 -11.10 30.99 26.25
N LYS A 144 -10.88 29.86 26.90
CA LYS A 144 -9.99 29.79 28.07
C LYS A 144 -8.68 29.10 27.63
N PRO A 145 -7.53 29.77 27.81
CA PRO A 145 -6.25 29.14 27.59
C PRO A 145 -5.98 28.04 28.62
N CYS A 146 -5.60 26.85 28.20
CA CYS A 146 -5.10 25.83 29.12
C CYS A 146 -3.72 26.21 29.63
N LYS A 147 -3.51 26.17 30.94
CA LYS A 147 -2.20 26.38 31.54
C LYS A 147 -1.27 25.21 31.16
N GLY A 148 -0.33 25.46 30.27
CA GLY A 148 0.81 24.56 30.01
C GLY A 148 1.02 24.06 28.61
N ASP A 149 0.06 24.22 27.69
CA ASP A 149 0.23 23.89 26.27
C ASP A 149 -0.56 24.88 25.40
N ASN A 150 -0.11 25.18 24.21
CA ASN A 150 -0.81 26.08 23.27
C ASN A 150 -2.11 25.48 22.69
N SER A 151 -2.81 24.67 23.47
CA SER A 151 -4.11 24.10 23.11
C SER A 151 -5.23 24.90 23.74
N TYR A 152 -6.23 25.28 22.96
CA TYR A 152 -7.45 25.96 23.44
C TYR A 152 -8.57 24.91 23.57
N ILE A 153 -9.23 24.88 24.76
CA ILE A 153 -10.45 24.09 24.92
C ILE A 153 -11.64 25.01 24.67
N PHE A 154 -12.41 24.69 23.63
CA PHE A 154 -13.69 25.32 23.37
C PHE A 154 -14.73 24.74 24.35
N GLN A 155 -15.34 25.58 25.18
CA GLN A 155 -16.61 25.25 25.81
C GLN A 155 -17.73 25.69 24.87
N ALA A 156 -18.47 24.72 24.35
CA ALA A 156 -19.75 25.00 23.71
C ALA A 156 -20.65 25.76 24.69
N PRO A 157 -21.52 26.69 24.22
CA PRO A 157 -22.52 27.31 25.12
C PRO A 157 -23.32 26.20 25.76
N SER A 158 -23.45 26.28 27.08
CA SER A 158 -24.29 25.39 27.86
C SER A 158 -25.74 25.56 27.40
N GLU A 159 -26.17 24.72 26.46
CA GLU A 159 -27.60 24.46 26.36
C GLU A 159 -28.03 23.75 27.64
N SER A 160 -28.96 24.40 28.30
CA SER A 160 -29.60 23.94 29.50
C SER A 160 -30.05 22.49 29.39
N SER A 161 -29.54 21.66 30.30
CA SER A 161 -30.19 20.45 30.80
C SER A 161 -30.88 19.53 29.76
N ARG A 162 -30.05 18.74 29.09
CA ARG A 162 -30.37 17.33 28.89
C ARG A 162 -29.29 16.53 29.59
N GLU A 163 -29.69 15.89 30.68
CA GLU A 163 -28.89 14.95 31.44
C GLU A 163 -28.24 13.93 30.53
N ASP A 164 -27.02 13.58 30.83
CA ASP A 164 -26.11 12.60 30.29
C ASP A 164 -26.76 11.30 29.74
N GLU A 165 -27.56 11.39 28.70
CA GLU A 165 -27.79 10.23 27.82
C GLU A 165 -26.57 10.11 26.90
N VAL A 166 -25.55 9.39 27.37
CA VAL A 166 -24.46 8.92 26.53
C VAL A 166 -25.11 8.15 25.40
N SER A 167 -25.09 8.72 24.21
CA SER A 167 -25.68 8.10 23.03
C SER A 167 -24.92 6.79 22.76
N LEU A 168 -25.63 5.70 22.50
CA LEU A 168 -25.02 4.45 22.05
C LEU A 168 -24.07 4.66 20.85
N LEU A 169 -24.28 5.73 20.10
CA LEU A 169 -23.45 6.11 18.96
C LEU A 169 -22.06 6.57 19.38
N ASP A 170 -21.84 7.05 20.61
CA ASP A 170 -20.53 7.50 21.10
C ASP A 170 -19.59 6.35 21.44
N TYR A 171 -20.11 5.12 21.57
CA TYR A 171 -19.29 3.91 21.70
C TYR A 171 -18.82 3.35 20.34
N VAL A 172 -19.27 3.94 19.21
CA VAL A 172 -18.85 3.54 17.87
C VAL A 172 -17.59 4.33 17.50
N GLU A 173 -16.51 3.61 17.15
CA GLU A 173 -15.25 4.22 16.73
C GLU A 173 -15.36 4.97 15.41
N ASP A 174 -16.23 4.47 14.51
CA ASP A 174 -16.50 5.13 13.23
C ASP A 174 -17.25 6.44 13.44
N ALA A 175 -16.97 7.44 12.62
CA ALA A 175 -17.76 8.66 12.59
C ALA A 175 -19.15 8.35 12.04
N VAL A 176 -20.20 8.71 12.78
CA VAL A 176 -21.61 8.49 12.42
C VAL A 176 -22.31 9.83 12.30
N LEU A 177 -22.98 10.04 11.15
CA LEU A 177 -23.73 11.24 10.83
C LEU A 177 -25.15 10.86 10.43
N VAL A 178 -26.15 11.55 10.95
CA VAL A 178 -27.56 11.32 10.68
C VAL A 178 -28.17 12.58 10.09
N PHE A 179 -28.65 12.49 8.85
CA PHE A 179 -29.24 13.59 8.09
C PHE A 179 -30.76 13.46 7.99
N ASP A 180 -31.47 14.60 7.95
CA ASP A 180 -32.88 14.67 7.65
C ASP A 180 -33.18 14.54 6.14
N GLN A 181 -34.48 14.66 5.77
CA GLN A 181 -34.93 14.62 4.38
C GLN A 181 -34.38 15.77 3.52
N GLY A 182 -34.07 16.89 4.13
CA GLY A 182 -33.52 18.07 3.48
C GLY A 182 -31.99 18.04 3.36
N GLY A 183 -31.32 17.00 3.89
CA GLY A 183 -29.87 16.90 3.88
C GLY A 183 -29.17 17.65 5.01
N PHE A 184 -29.91 18.09 6.05
CA PHE A 184 -29.31 18.76 7.19
C PHE A 184 -28.94 17.76 8.30
N LEU A 185 -27.75 17.92 8.89
CA LEU A 185 -27.22 17.05 9.93
C LEU A 185 -28.01 17.22 11.24
N LEU A 186 -28.78 16.17 11.60
CA LEU A 186 -29.56 16.12 12.84
C LEU A 186 -28.71 15.71 14.03
N HIS A 187 -27.92 14.65 13.87
CA HIS A 187 -27.09 14.07 14.93
C HIS A 187 -25.77 13.58 14.37
N CYS A 188 -24.73 13.68 15.19
CA CYS A 188 -23.44 13.04 14.92
C CYS A 188 -22.83 12.57 16.25
N ASN A 189 -22.01 11.52 16.19
CA ASN A 189 -21.28 11.06 17.38
C ASN A 189 -19.97 11.86 17.58
N GLN A 190 -19.33 11.63 18.73
CA GLN A 190 -18.08 12.30 19.08
C GLN A 190 -16.95 12.00 18.07
N SER A 191 -16.90 10.78 17.52
CA SER A 191 -15.93 10.41 16.49
C SER A 191 -16.07 11.25 15.22
N ALA A 192 -17.29 11.58 14.81
CA ALA A 192 -17.54 12.48 13.67
C ALA A 192 -17.05 13.91 13.97
N VAL A 193 -17.33 14.43 15.16
CA VAL A 193 -16.86 15.77 15.54
C VAL A 193 -15.33 15.84 15.53
N ILE A 194 -14.66 14.82 16.10
CA ILE A 194 -13.20 14.73 16.09
C ILE A 194 -12.67 14.65 14.67
N LEU A 195 -13.25 13.80 13.83
CA LEU A 195 -12.83 13.61 12.43
C LEU A 195 -12.86 14.94 11.66
N TYR A 196 -14.01 15.60 11.63
CA TYR A 196 -14.19 16.84 10.89
C TYR A 196 -13.28 17.95 11.43
N ARG A 197 -13.11 18.04 12.74
CA ARG A 197 -12.28 19.07 13.36
C ARG A 197 -10.78 18.82 13.15
N THR A 198 -10.29 17.61 13.46
CA THR A 198 -8.84 17.35 13.51
C THR A 198 -8.23 16.97 12.19
N LYS A 199 -8.99 16.28 11.31
CA LYS A 199 -8.48 15.77 10.03
C LYS A 199 -8.97 16.57 8.83
N LEU A 200 -10.17 17.14 8.94
CA LEU A 200 -10.80 17.89 7.86
C LEU A 200 -10.76 19.42 8.09
N GLY A 201 -10.28 19.87 9.26
CA GLY A 201 -10.02 21.28 9.56
C GLY A 201 -11.25 22.14 9.82
N TYR A 202 -12.42 21.57 10.10
CA TYR A 202 -13.63 22.35 10.36
C TYR A 202 -13.57 23.08 11.69
N TRP A 203 -13.83 24.37 11.68
CA TRP A 203 -13.88 25.24 12.86
C TRP A 203 -15.25 25.24 13.52
N ASP A 204 -16.29 25.21 12.69
CA ASP A 204 -17.67 25.19 13.10
C ASP A 204 -18.11 23.84 13.65
N SER A 205 -19.19 23.87 14.48
CA SER A 205 -19.93 22.66 14.74
C SER A 205 -20.53 22.15 13.43
N VAL A 206 -20.31 20.86 13.13
CA VAL A 206 -20.93 20.23 11.96
C VAL A 206 -22.44 20.04 12.10
N GLN A 207 -22.95 20.12 13.34
CA GLN A 207 -24.37 20.02 13.67
C GLN A 207 -25.19 21.07 12.91
N GLY A 208 -26.25 20.63 12.23
CA GLY A 208 -27.10 21.49 11.43
C GLY A 208 -26.54 21.89 10.07
N MET A 209 -25.31 21.48 9.71
CA MET A 209 -24.78 21.71 8.37
C MET A 209 -25.48 20.84 7.33
N HIS A 210 -25.59 21.35 6.11
CA HIS A 210 -26.07 20.57 4.98
C HIS A 210 -25.01 19.58 4.51
N TYR A 211 -25.45 18.40 4.05
CA TYR A 211 -24.57 17.31 3.56
C TYR A 211 -23.54 17.79 2.53
N ASP A 212 -23.96 18.67 1.62
CA ASP A 212 -23.10 19.18 0.55
C ASP A 212 -21.85 19.90 1.09
N ASN A 213 -21.93 20.46 2.31
CA ASN A 213 -20.76 21.01 3.02
C ASN A 213 -19.90 19.95 3.71
N LEU A 214 -20.42 18.74 3.93
CA LEU A 214 -19.76 17.66 4.67
C LEU A 214 -19.30 16.50 3.77
N SER A 215 -19.77 16.45 2.52
CA SER A 215 -19.40 15.43 1.55
C SER A 215 -17.89 15.39 1.29
N LEU A 216 -17.29 14.19 1.29
CA LEU A 216 -15.87 13.96 1.08
C LEU A 216 -15.54 13.56 -0.35
N ASP A 217 -16.52 13.11 -1.12
CA ASP A 217 -16.36 12.53 -2.46
C ASP A 217 -16.96 13.37 -3.59
N GLY A 218 -17.56 14.50 -3.24
CA GLY A 218 -18.20 15.39 -4.19
C GLY A 218 -19.64 15.02 -4.55
N THR A 219 -20.19 13.95 -3.97
CA THR A 219 -21.61 13.62 -4.14
C THR A 219 -22.46 14.67 -3.45
N ILE A 220 -23.48 15.19 -4.11
CA ILE A 220 -24.47 16.09 -3.49
C ILE A 220 -25.64 15.30 -2.90
N PHE A 221 -26.35 15.89 -1.96
CA PHE A 221 -27.39 15.17 -1.22
C PHE A 221 -28.52 14.65 -2.11
N SER A 222 -28.89 15.39 -3.16
CA SER A 222 -29.90 14.95 -4.13
C SER A 222 -29.50 13.68 -4.87
N GLU A 223 -28.24 13.58 -5.30
CA GLU A 223 -27.67 12.39 -5.94
C GLU A 223 -27.61 11.21 -4.96
N LEU A 224 -27.27 11.51 -3.70
CA LEU A 224 -27.24 10.52 -2.65
C LEU A 224 -28.60 9.86 -2.40
N VAL A 225 -29.68 10.60 -2.54
CA VAL A 225 -31.07 10.11 -2.33
C VAL A 225 -31.63 9.41 -3.58
N GLU A 226 -31.25 9.87 -4.79
CA GLU A 226 -31.74 9.31 -6.07
C GLU A 226 -31.06 7.98 -6.40
N ASP A 227 -29.81 7.80 -6.05
CA ASP A 227 -29.08 6.55 -6.24
C ASP A 227 -29.63 5.52 -5.25
N HIS A 228 -30.64 4.75 -5.70
CA HIS A 228 -31.26 3.70 -4.90
C HIS A 228 -30.19 2.73 -4.38
N PHE A 229 -29.69 3.05 -3.23
CA PHE A 229 -28.57 2.48 -2.50
C PHE A 229 -28.42 0.98 -2.67
N SER A 230 -27.59 0.57 -3.58
CA SER A 230 -26.78 -0.62 -3.39
C SER A 230 -25.81 -0.32 -2.23
N ASP A 231 -25.59 -1.28 -1.37
CA ASP A 231 -24.66 -1.31 -0.23
C ASP A 231 -23.25 -0.84 -0.67
N SER A 232 -23.09 0.48 -0.94
CA SER A 232 -21.91 1.05 -1.57
C SER A 232 -20.89 1.42 -0.50
N ASN A 233 -20.03 0.44 -0.25
CA ASN A 233 -18.82 0.65 0.49
C ASN A 233 -17.82 1.41 -0.41
N LYS A 234 -17.75 2.72 -0.28
CA LYS A 234 -16.93 3.59 -1.14
C LYS A 234 -15.67 4.02 -0.39
N THR A 235 -14.52 3.82 -1.01
CA THR A 235 -13.25 4.35 -0.49
C THR A 235 -12.99 5.71 -1.12
N VAL A 236 -12.84 6.73 -0.29
CA VAL A 236 -12.61 8.12 -0.69
C VAL A 236 -11.22 8.55 -0.22
N LYS A 237 -10.44 9.14 -1.12
CA LYS A 237 -9.18 9.78 -0.76
C LYS A 237 -9.44 11.27 -0.55
N TYR A 238 -9.11 11.78 0.62
CA TYR A 238 -9.21 13.20 0.96
C TYR A 238 -7.87 13.71 1.51
N GLY A 239 -7.17 14.54 0.74
CA GLY A 239 -5.79 14.92 1.03
C GLY A 239 -4.89 13.71 1.16
N LYS A 240 -4.25 13.57 2.31
CA LYS A 240 -3.41 12.40 2.66
C LYS A 240 -4.17 11.25 3.32
N HIS A 241 -5.46 11.42 3.64
CA HIS A 241 -6.27 10.43 4.34
C HIS A 241 -7.12 9.60 3.38
N TYR A 242 -7.40 8.35 3.78
CA TYR A 242 -8.32 7.44 3.11
C TYR A 242 -9.47 7.12 4.04
N PHE A 243 -10.69 7.37 3.55
CA PHE A 243 -11.92 7.14 4.29
C PHE A 243 -12.77 6.10 3.59
N GLN A 244 -13.31 5.18 4.37
CA GLN A 244 -14.35 4.27 3.93
C GLN A 244 -15.69 4.89 4.31
N VAL A 245 -16.50 5.24 3.32
CA VAL A 245 -17.80 5.86 3.50
C VAL A 245 -18.88 4.86 3.16
N LYS A 246 -19.83 4.69 4.09
CA LYS A 246 -21.02 3.87 3.88
C LYS A 246 -22.25 4.69 4.16
N CYS A 247 -23.28 4.52 3.34
CA CYS A 247 -24.54 5.22 3.46
C CYS A 247 -25.69 4.23 3.68
N TYR A 248 -26.55 4.54 4.63
CA TYR A 248 -27.69 3.72 5.03
C TYR A 248 -28.96 4.58 5.01
N PRO A 249 -29.80 4.48 3.99
CA PRO A 249 -31.09 5.16 3.98
C PRO A 249 -32.05 4.47 4.94
N ASN A 250 -32.70 5.24 5.80
CA ASN A 250 -33.74 4.74 6.68
C ASN A 250 -35.14 5.11 6.15
N ALA A 251 -35.76 4.18 5.45
CA ALA A 251 -37.08 4.38 4.85
C ALA A 251 -38.20 4.66 5.87
N ARG A 252 -38.03 4.30 7.16
CA ARG A 252 -39.06 4.50 8.18
C ARG A 252 -39.14 5.94 8.68
N ASN A 253 -37.97 6.57 8.83
CA ASN A 253 -37.87 7.92 9.40
C ASN A 253 -37.46 8.96 8.34
N HIS A 254 -37.30 8.56 7.10
CA HIS A 254 -36.75 9.39 6.02
C HIS A 254 -35.45 10.08 6.40
N GLN A 255 -34.60 9.38 7.15
CA GLN A 255 -33.30 9.83 7.55
C GLN A 255 -32.22 9.06 6.79
N THR A 256 -31.09 9.70 6.55
CA THR A 256 -29.94 9.07 5.95
C THR A 256 -28.81 8.99 6.99
N VAL A 257 -28.32 7.79 7.24
CA VAL A 257 -27.19 7.57 8.13
C VAL A 257 -25.93 7.32 7.31
N ILE A 258 -24.88 8.07 7.60
CA ILE A 258 -23.57 7.92 6.95
C ILE A 258 -22.55 7.53 8.01
N THR A 259 -21.76 6.51 7.71
CA THR A 259 -20.61 6.13 8.53
C THR A 259 -19.33 6.38 7.77
N ILE A 260 -18.34 6.97 8.45
CA ILE A 260 -17.03 7.26 7.89
C ILE A 260 -15.98 6.62 8.80
N ARG A 261 -15.21 5.68 8.23
CA ARG A 261 -14.09 5.03 8.90
C ARG A 261 -12.79 5.53 8.29
N ASP A 262 -11.86 5.94 9.12
CA ASP A 262 -10.49 6.21 8.67
C ASP A 262 -9.74 4.90 8.46
N ILE A 263 -9.32 4.66 7.22
CA ILE A 263 -8.56 3.48 6.81
C ILE A 263 -7.15 3.85 6.32
N THR A 264 -6.67 5.05 6.65
CA THR A 264 -5.38 5.56 6.16
C THR A 264 -4.24 4.63 6.53
N GLU A 265 -4.13 4.26 7.80
CA GLU A 265 -3.07 3.36 8.28
C GLU A 265 -3.14 1.98 7.61
N LEU A 266 -4.35 1.46 7.38
CA LEU A 266 -4.55 0.19 6.69
C LEU A 266 -4.06 0.26 5.24
N GLN A 267 -4.43 1.33 4.51
CA GLN A 267 -4.00 1.54 3.12
C GLN A 267 -2.49 1.77 2.99
N GLU A 268 -1.88 2.47 3.94
CA GLU A 268 -0.43 2.67 3.97
C GLU A 268 0.30 1.34 4.19
N LYS A 269 -0.15 0.51 5.12
CA LYS A 269 0.41 -0.83 5.36
C LYS A 269 0.24 -1.76 4.17
N ASP A 270 -0.93 -1.77 3.55
CA ASP A 270 -1.16 -2.57 2.34
C ASP A 270 -0.22 -2.14 1.20
N LYS A 271 0.01 -0.85 1.04
CA LYS A 271 0.95 -0.30 0.06
C LYS A 271 2.39 -0.72 0.36
N GLU A 272 2.83 -0.63 1.62
CA GLU A 272 4.17 -1.08 2.04
C GLU A 272 4.39 -2.57 1.76
N ILE A 273 3.38 -3.41 2.04
CA ILE A 273 3.42 -4.85 1.74
C ILE A 273 3.56 -5.08 0.24
N GLN A 274 2.76 -4.38 -0.59
CA GLN A 274 2.83 -4.49 -2.04
C GLN A 274 4.19 -4.04 -2.59
N GLU A 275 4.73 -2.91 -2.13
CA GLU A 275 6.04 -2.41 -2.51
C GLU A 275 7.16 -3.38 -2.13
N SER A 276 7.11 -3.96 -0.93
CA SER A 276 8.05 -5.00 -0.47
C SER A 276 7.98 -6.26 -1.33
N ALA A 277 6.77 -6.71 -1.67
CA ALA A 277 6.59 -7.88 -2.55
C ALA A 277 7.13 -7.61 -3.97
N MET A 278 6.89 -6.41 -4.52
CA MET A 278 7.45 -6.02 -5.83
C MET A 278 8.98 -5.97 -5.82
N ALA A 279 9.57 -5.37 -4.77
CA ALA A 279 11.02 -5.32 -4.61
C ALA A 279 11.64 -6.73 -4.52
N SER A 280 10.99 -7.63 -3.78
CA SER A 280 11.43 -9.04 -3.67
C SER A 280 11.41 -9.75 -5.04
N ARG A 281 10.36 -9.56 -5.83
CA ARG A 281 10.27 -10.12 -7.20
C ARG A 281 11.39 -9.58 -8.10
N GLU A 282 11.63 -8.28 -8.07
CA GLU A 282 12.70 -7.66 -8.86
C GLU A 282 14.08 -8.21 -8.49
N ILE A 283 14.36 -8.39 -7.20
CA ILE A 283 15.59 -9.00 -6.72
C ILE A 283 15.73 -10.42 -7.27
N ASN A 284 14.68 -11.24 -7.20
CA ASN A 284 14.70 -12.61 -7.72
C ASN A 284 14.96 -12.66 -9.22
N HIS A 285 14.33 -11.78 -10.01
CA HIS A 285 14.60 -11.65 -11.44
C HIS A 285 16.05 -11.25 -11.74
N ARG A 286 16.61 -10.31 -10.98
CA ARG A 286 18.04 -9.91 -11.14
C ARG A 286 18.98 -11.03 -10.75
N VAL A 287 18.73 -11.77 -9.67
CA VAL A 287 19.54 -12.94 -9.28
C VAL A 287 19.54 -13.97 -10.41
N LYS A 288 18.39 -14.30 -10.98
CA LYS A 288 18.27 -15.20 -12.14
C LYS A 288 19.17 -14.73 -13.31
N ASN A 289 19.07 -13.45 -13.70
CA ASN A 289 19.84 -12.90 -14.79
C ASN A 289 21.34 -12.96 -14.53
N HIS A 290 21.79 -12.69 -13.32
CA HIS A 290 23.19 -12.82 -12.93
C HIS A 290 23.66 -14.27 -12.99
N LEU A 291 22.85 -15.23 -12.49
CA LEU A 291 23.19 -16.64 -12.56
C LEU A 291 23.30 -17.14 -14.01
N GLN A 292 22.41 -16.70 -14.89
CA GLN A 292 22.49 -17.02 -16.33
C GLN A 292 23.77 -16.46 -16.99
N THR A 293 24.18 -15.26 -16.58
CA THR A 293 25.44 -14.65 -17.05
C THR A 293 26.64 -15.47 -16.57
N ILE A 294 26.65 -15.89 -15.30
CA ILE A 294 27.71 -16.74 -14.72
C ILE A 294 27.78 -18.09 -15.47
N ILE A 295 26.63 -18.73 -15.73
CA ILE A 295 26.56 -19.97 -16.52
C ILE A 295 27.19 -19.78 -17.90
N SER A 296 26.87 -18.68 -18.58
CA SER A 296 27.42 -18.38 -19.90
C SER A 296 28.93 -18.19 -19.88
N LEU A 297 29.44 -17.49 -18.87
CA LEU A 297 30.88 -17.29 -18.68
C LEU A 297 31.60 -18.62 -18.37
N LEU A 298 31.05 -19.45 -17.50
CA LEU A 298 31.60 -20.77 -17.17
C LEU A 298 31.62 -21.69 -18.39
N ARG A 299 30.58 -21.68 -19.24
CA ARG A 299 30.57 -22.43 -20.52
C ARG A 299 31.68 -21.98 -21.46
N LEU A 300 31.89 -20.67 -21.59
CA LEU A 300 32.97 -20.13 -22.41
C LEU A 300 34.35 -20.55 -21.87
N GLN A 301 34.57 -20.50 -20.57
CA GLN A 301 35.83 -20.92 -19.94
C GLN A 301 36.01 -22.44 -20.03
N GLY A 302 34.99 -23.23 -19.75
CA GLY A 302 35.02 -24.69 -19.85
C GLY A 302 35.32 -25.19 -21.27
N ALA A 303 34.87 -24.47 -22.33
CA ALA A 303 35.18 -24.79 -23.72
C ALA A 303 36.67 -24.61 -24.09
N GLN A 304 37.40 -23.77 -23.35
CA GLN A 304 38.85 -23.53 -23.56
C GLN A 304 39.74 -24.53 -22.81
N VAL A 305 39.19 -25.28 -21.86
CA VAL A 305 39.92 -26.25 -21.05
C VAL A 305 40.19 -27.51 -21.85
N LYS A 306 41.46 -27.91 -21.96
CA LYS A 306 41.91 -29.11 -22.68
C LYS A 306 41.91 -30.38 -21.83
N GLU A 307 42.01 -30.20 -20.50
CA GLU A 307 42.11 -31.30 -19.54
C GLU A 307 40.70 -31.89 -19.24
N SER A 308 40.56 -33.18 -19.46
CA SER A 308 39.27 -33.88 -19.38
C SER A 308 38.64 -33.78 -17.96
N GLY A 309 39.47 -33.87 -16.89
CA GLY A 309 38.99 -33.78 -15.50
C GLY A 309 38.46 -32.37 -15.13
N ALA A 310 39.17 -31.33 -15.60
CA ALA A 310 38.74 -29.96 -15.35
C ALA A 310 37.46 -29.61 -16.13
N LYS A 311 37.25 -30.16 -17.33
CA LYS A 311 36.03 -29.97 -18.12
C LYS A 311 34.80 -30.54 -17.39
N VAL A 312 34.91 -31.73 -16.83
CA VAL A 312 33.83 -32.33 -16.02
C VAL A 312 33.50 -31.46 -14.82
N ALA A 313 34.51 -30.93 -14.09
CA ALA A 313 34.28 -30.05 -12.95
C ALA A 313 33.55 -28.74 -13.35
N PHE A 314 33.84 -28.17 -14.54
CA PHE A 314 33.08 -27.01 -15.05
C PHE A 314 31.63 -27.36 -15.38
N GLU A 315 31.37 -28.52 -15.98
CA GLU A 315 30.01 -29.00 -16.28
C GLU A 315 29.21 -29.22 -15.00
N ASP A 316 29.80 -29.81 -13.97
CA ASP A 316 29.16 -29.96 -12.64
C ASP A 316 28.84 -28.61 -12.00
N CYS A 317 29.75 -27.63 -12.05
CA CYS A 317 29.49 -26.28 -11.54
C CYS A 317 28.35 -25.59 -12.30
N ILE A 318 28.30 -25.73 -13.64
CA ILE A 318 27.25 -25.16 -14.48
C ILE A 318 25.89 -25.76 -14.10
N ASN A 319 25.82 -27.09 -13.94
CA ASN A 319 24.60 -27.80 -13.57
C ASN A 319 24.07 -27.37 -12.18
N ARG A 320 24.96 -27.16 -11.22
CA ARG A 320 24.62 -26.63 -9.88
C ARG A 320 24.02 -25.23 -9.98
N ILE A 321 24.67 -24.30 -10.69
CA ILE A 321 24.20 -22.94 -10.85
C ILE A 321 22.87 -22.91 -11.63
N PHE A 322 22.72 -23.77 -12.63
CA PHE A 322 21.48 -23.87 -13.40
C PHE A 322 20.29 -24.33 -12.54
N SER A 323 20.51 -25.31 -11.65
CA SER A 323 19.49 -25.79 -10.72
C SER A 323 19.08 -24.71 -9.73
N ILE A 324 20.02 -23.90 -9.22
CA ILE A 324 19.74 -22.73 -8.37
C ILE A 324 18.92 -21.70 -9.13
N ALA A 325 19.31 -21.37 -10.37
CA ALA A 325 18.60 -20.39 -11.18
C ALA A 325 17.16 -20.82 -11.49
N ALA A 326 16.94 -22.08 -11.82
CA ALA A 326 15.60 -22.65 -12.04
C ALA A 326 14.73 -22.58 -10.77
N THR A 327 15.30 -22.80 -9.59
CA THR A 327 14.62 -22.65 -8.31
C THR A 327 14.18 -21.20 -8.07
N TYR A 328 15.05 -20.23 -8.34
CA TYR A 328 14.71 -18.80 -8.21
C TYR A 328 13.61 -18.38 -9.21
N GLU A 329 13.59 -18.94 -10.44
CA GLU A 329 12.55 -18.66 -11.43
C GLU A 329 11.17 -19.10 -10.96
N LEU A 330 11.08 -20.29 -10.39
CA LEU A 330 9.85 -20.84 -9.84
C LEU A 330 9.28 -20.00 -8.71
N LEU A 331 10.18 -19.57 -7.84
CA LEU A 331 9.80 -18.76 -6.68
C LEU A 331 9.39 -17.34 -7.07
N SER A 332 9.94 -16.80 -8.15
CA SER A 332 9.57 -15.47 -8.65
C SER A 332 8.25 -15.43 -9.43
N SER A 333 7.78 -16.58 -9.95
CA SER A 333 6.58 -16.67 -10.79
C SER A 333 5.27 -16.91 -10.02
N GLN A 334 5.33 -17.26 -8.73
CA GLN A 334 4.14 -17.50 -7.91
C GLN A 334 3.68 -16.22 -7.21
N GLU A 335 2.43 -15.81 -7.50
CA GLU A 335 1.80 -14.60 -6.94
C GLU A 335 1.32 -14.75 -5.48
N HIS A 336 1.43 -15.95 -4.90
CA HIS A 336 0.88 -16.27 -3.58
C HIS A 336 1.95 -16.16 -2.49
N GLU A 337 1.58 -15.63 -1.34
CA GLU A 337 2.44 -15.56 -0.14
C GLU A 337 2.88 -16.93 0.35
N GLN A 338 2.16 -18.00 -0.02
CA GLN A 338 2.43 -19.37 0.38
C GLN A 338 2.64 -20.27 -0.83
N ILE A 339 3.71 -21.06 -0.79
CA ILE A 339 4.14 -21.96 -1.86
C ILE A 339 3.74 -23.38 -1.50
N ASP A 340 3.03 -24.07 -2.42
CA ASP A 340 2.71 -25.49 -2.29
C ASP A 340 3.96 -26.34 -2.43
N LEU A 341 4.30 -27.09 -1.37
CA LEU A 341 5.51 -27.90 -1.31
C LEU A 341 5.52 -29.07 -2.30
N LYS A 342 4.37 -29.65 -2.59
CA LYS A 342 4.29 -30.75 -3.56
C LYS A 342 4.72 -30.27 -4.93
N SER A 343 4.10 -29.20 -5.41
CA SER A 343 4.43 -28.58 -6.72
C SER A 343 5.90 -28.16 -6.78
N LEU A 344 6.44 -27.56 -5.73
CA LEU A 344 7.84 -27.17 -5.63
C LEU A 344 8.78 -28.37 -5.80
N ILE A 345 8.53 -29.46 -5.05
CA ILE A 345 9.37 -30.68 -5.09
C ILE A 345 9.28 -31.34 -6.46
N GLU A 346 8.11 -31.43 -7.07
CA GLU A 346 7.91 -32.01 -8.40
C GLU A 346 8.71 -31.25 -9.46
N ILE A 347 8.73 -29.90 -9.38
CA ILE A 347 9.45 -29.07 -10.34
C ILE A 347 10.97 -29.15 -10.14
N VAL A 348 11.47 -29.08 -8.91
CA VAL A 348 12.90 -29.29 -8.60
C VAL A 348 13.35 -30.66 -9.10
N SER A 349 12.57 -31.70 -8.82
CA SER A 349 12.85 -33.06 -9.24
C SER A 349 12.87 -33.23 -10.78
N SER A 350 11.90 -32.63 -11.47
CA SER A 350 11.82 -32.67 -12.94
C SER A 350 12.99 -31.94 -13.62
N ASN A 351 13.42 -30.81 -13.05
CA ASN A 351 14.58 -30.09 -13.55
C ASN A 351 15.87 -30.88 -13.41
N LEU A 352 16.08 -31.54 -12.26
CA LEU A 352 17.22 -32.42 -12.06
C LEU A 352 17.19 -33.62 -13.00
N GLN A 353 16.06 -34.27 -13.19
CA GLN A 353 15.95 -35.37 -14.17
C GLN A 353 16.36 -34.94 -15.58
N ARG A 354 16.05 -33.71 -16.00
CA ARG A 354 16.50 -33.19 -17.30
C ARG A 354 18.02 -32.96 -17.32
N CYS A 355 18.62 -32.47 -16.23
CA CYS A 355 20.08 -32.29 -16.14
C CYS A 355 20.81 -33.63 -16.22
N TYR A 356 20.23 -34.71 -15.67
CA TYR A 356 20.79 -36.06 -15.67
C TYR A 356 20.12 -36.98 -16.71
N ALA A 357 19.61 -36.46 -17.84
CA ALA A 357 18.96 -37.23 -18.89
C ALA A 357 19.88 -38.30 -19.53
N GLU A 358 21.20 -38.15 -19.44
CA GLU A 358 22.21 -39.13 -19.85
C GLU A 358 22.32 -40.34 -18.94
N ARG A 359 21.67 -40.32 -17.78
CA ARG A 359 21.60 -41.43 -16.78
C ARG A 359 20.18 -42.01 -16.70
N PRO A 360 19.62 -42.59 -17.76
CA PRO A 360 18.27 -43.18 -17.77
C PRO A 360 18.14 -44.44 -16.91
N ASP A 361 19.26 -45.01 -16.48
CA ASP A 361 19.38 -46.12 -15.60
C ASP A 361 18.96 -45.85 -14.15
N ILE A 362 18.91 -44.56 -13.73
CA ILE A 362 18.50 -44.14 -12.38
C ILE A 362 17.03 -43.74 -12.40
N GLN A 363 16.21 -44.46 -11.61
CA GLN A 363 14.79 -44.15 -11.43
C GLN A 363 14.58 -43.22 -10.25
N LEU A 364 14.01 -42.02 -10.46
CA LEU A 364 13.52 -41.16 -9.39
C LEU A 364 12.05 -41.45 -9.10
N LYS A 365 11.72 -41.81 -7.85
CA LYS A 365 10.35 -42.07 -7.39
C LYS A 365 9.94 -41.05 -6.34
N LEU A 366 8.83 -40.35 -6.59
CA LEU A 366 8.25 -39.36 -5.68
C LEU A 366 7.04 -39.96 -4.95
N LYS A 367 6.97 -39.75 -3.64
CA LYS A 367 5.79 -40.05 -2.82
C LYS A 367 5.52 -38.86 -1.90
N LEU A 368 4.66 -37.93 -2.37
CA LEU A 368 4.42 -36.67 -1.76
C LEU A 368 2.98 -36.59 -1.24
N CYS A 369 2.78 -35.97 -0.07
CA CYS A 369 1.46 -35.64 0.45
C CYS A 369 1.07 -34.21 0.00
N ASP A 370 -0.23 -33.96 -0.06
CA ASP A 370 -0.81 -32.68 -0.45
C ASP A 370 -1.05 -31.75 0.75
N GLY A 371 -1.34 -30.48 0.48
CA GLY A 371 -1.84 -29.53 1.48
C GLY A 371 -0.78 -29.02 2.46
N ILE A 372 0.46 -28.88 2.01
CA ILE A 372 1.54 -28.27 2.80
C ILE A 372 2.01 -27.01 2.09
N TYR A 373 1.92 -25.89 2.79
CA TYR A 373 2.32 -24.59 2.29
C TYR A 373 3.39 -23.96 3.16
N LEU A 374 4.38 -23.32 2.57
CA LEU A 374 5.43 -22.57 3.26
C LEU A 374 5.54 -21.16 2.70
N ASP A 375 6.04 -20.25 3.53
CA ASP A 375 6.45 -18.94 3.07
C ASP A 375 7.60 -19.03 2.05
N HIS A 376 7.79 -17.97 1.28
CA HIS A 376 8.75 -17.90 0.19
C HIS A 376 10.20 -18.20 0.62
N ASN A 377 10.65 -17.71 1.79
CA ASN A 377 12.02 -17.87 2.26
C ASN A 377 12.29 -19.33 2.67
N ARG A 378 11.35 -19.94 3.38
CA ARG A 378 11.46 -21.35 3.80
C ARG A 378 11.37 -22.29 2.60
N ALA A 379 10.45 -22.02 1.67
CA ALA A 379 10.29 -22.79 0.44
C ALA A 379 11.56 -22.73 -0.44
N SER A 380 12.15 -21.55 -0.62
CA SER A 380 13.41 -21.36 -1.34
C SER A 380 14.55 -22.16 -0.72
N SER A 381 14.66 -22.09 0.58
CA SER A 381 15.72 -22.81 1.33
C SER A 381 15.54 -24.32 1.22
N LEU A 382 14.30 -24.80 1.30
CA LEU A 382 13.98 -26.22 1.15
C LEU A 382 14.24 -26.73 -0.28
N ALA A 383 13.92 -25.93 -1.30
CA ALA A 383 14.19 -26.27 -2.68
C ALA A 383 15.69 -26.46 -2.94
N LEU A 384 16.54 -25.59 -2.38
CA LEU A 384 18.00 -25.74 -2.46
C LEU A 384 18.48 -27.00 -1.75
N VAL A 385 17.94 -27.27 -0.56
CA VAL A 385 18.27 -28.50 0.22
C VAL A 385 17.91 -29.76 -0.56
N ILE A 386 16.72 -29.82 -1.13
CA ILE A 386 16.26 -30.98 -1.93
C ILE A 386 17.12 -31.14 -3.19
N ASN A 387 17.42 -30.01 -3.85
CA ASN A 387 18.28 -30.02 -5.04
C ASN A 387 19.65 -30.62 -4.71
N GLU A 388 20.33 -30.18 -3.66
CA GLU A 388 21.64 -30.69 -3.23
C GLU A 388 21.58 -32.19 -2.86
N LEU A 389 20.54 -32.62 -2.15
CA LEU A 389 20.41 -34.02 -1.75
C LEU A 389 20.17 -34.96 -2.94
N LEU A 390 19.30 -34.55 -3.87
CA LEU A 390 19.04 -35.32 -5.08
C LEU A 390 20.27 -35.33 -6.01
N GLN A 391 20.95 -34.19 -6.16
CA GLN A 391 22.18 -34.10 -6.96
C GLN A 391 23.26 -35.01 -6.40
N ASN A 392 23.50 -34.97 -5.08
CA ASN A 392 24.46 -35.88 -4.42
C ASN A 392 24.12 -37.38 -4.69
N ALA A 393 22.82 -37.72 -4.68
CA ALA A 393 22.42 -39.08 -5.00
C ALA A 393 22.71 -39.45 -6.47
N TYR A 394 22.45 -38.57 -7.44
CA TYR A 394 22.75 -38.79 -8.86
C TYR A 394 24.24 -38.91 -9.13
N GLU A 395 25.07 -38.06 -8.51
CA GLU A 395 26.50 -37.99 -8.75
C GLU A 395 27.29 -39.11 -8.02
N HIS A 396 26.93 -39.40 -6.78
CA HIS A 396 27.79 -40.19 -5.92
C HIS A 396 27.25 -41.61 -5.57
N ALA A 397 25.92 -41.77 -5.48
CA ALA A 397 25.37 -43.03 -5.01
C ALA A 397 25.74 -44.24 -5.89
N PHE A 398 25.85 -44.06 -7.20
CA PHE A 398 26.04 -45.11 -8.18
C PHE A 398 27.37 -45.08 -8.93
N SER A 399 28.36 -44.33 -8.43
CA SER A 399 29.68 -44.12 -9.08
C SER A 399 30.58 -45.33 -8.98
N ASN A 400 30.33 -46.26 -8.02
CA ASN A 400 31.19 -47.40 -7.77
C ASN A 400 31.03 -48.49 -8.85
N LYS A 401 32.14 -49.10 -9.33
CA LYS A 401 32.19 -50.14 -10.37
C LYS A 401 31.25 -51.32 -10.11
N LYS A 402 30.98 -51.65 -8.86
CA LYS A 402 30.04 -52.73 -8.43
C LYS A 402 28.61 -52.45 -8.90
N TYR A 403 28.18 -51.17 -8.93
CA TYR A 403 26.85 -50.78 -9.35
C TYR A 403 26.74 -50.53 -10.86
N GLN A 404 27.86 -50.28 -11.55
CA GLN A 404 27.89 -50.15 -13.02
C GLN A 404 27.56 -51.44 -13.76
N LYS A 405 27.76 -52.60 -13.13
CA LYS A 405 27.45 -53.91 -13.68
C LYS A 405 25.97 -54.31 -13.55
N ASN A 406 25.23 -53.72 -12.57
CA ASN A 406 23.84 -54.05 -12.29
C ASN A 406 22.91 -52.83 -12.52
N LYS A 407 22.87 -52.36 -13.76
CA LYS A 407 22.10 -51.17 -14.15
C LYS A 407 20.57 -51.24 -13.97
N LYS A 408 20.01 -52.41 -13.70
CA LYS A 408 18.54 -52.62 -13.71
C LYS A 408 17.77 -52.15 -12.50
N ASN A 409 18.40 -51.68 -11.38
CA ASN A 409 17.71 -51.39 -10.11
C ASN A 409 18.20 -50.14 -9.39
N GLN A 410 18.81 -49.17 -10.08
CA GLN A 410 19.24 -47.92 -9.45
C GLN A 410 18.02 -47.03 -9.18
N CYS A 411 17.79 -46.67 -7.92
CA CYS A 411 16.58 -45.96 -7.52
C CYS A 411 16.87 -44.91 -6.45
N ILE A 412 16.40 -43.69 -6.70
CA ILE A 412 16.33 -42.61 -5.72
C ILE A 412 14.86 -42.46 -5.36
N ARG A 413 14.54 -42.39 -4.08
CA ARG A 413 13.17 -42.15 -3.58
C ARG A 413 13.14 -40.87 -2.77
N LEU A 414 12.22 -39.98 -3.08
CA LEU A 414 11.90 -38.81 -2.30
C LEU A 414 10.50 -38.98 -1.73
N GLN A 415 10.38 -38.90 -0.41
CA GLN A 415 9.12 -39.05 0.30
C GLN A 415 8.87 -37.86 1.19
N MET A 416 7.65 -37.33 1.17
CA MET A 416 7.18 -36.25 2.05
C MET A 416 5.92 -36.73 2.77
N THR A 417 5.93 -36.58 4.09
CA THR A 417 4.80 -36.90 4.97
C THR A 417 4.57 -35.79 5.98
N LYS A 418 3.31 -35.58 6.35
CA LYS A 418 2.90 -34.64 7.38
C LYS A 418 2.18 -35.37 8.48
N ASN A 419 2.62 -35.18 9.72
CA ASN A 419 1.94 -35.63 10.91
C ASN A 419 1.74 -34.43 11.84
N ASP A 420 0.50 -34.01 12.03
CA ASP A 420 0.14 -32.76 12.70
C ASP A 420 0.88 -31.56 12.07
N ASP A 421 1.66 -30.83 12.86
CA ASP A 421 2.46 -29.70 12.39
C ASP A 421 3.89 -30.05 11.94
N ILE A 422 4.22 -31.35 11.97
CA ILE A 422 5.57 -31.86 11.66
C ILE A 422 5.62 -32.38 10.24
N ILE A 423 6.48 -31.77 9.43
CA ILE A 423 6.82 -32.26 8.10
C ILE A 423 8.08 -33.11 8.17
N ARG A 424 8.05 -34.22 7.46
CA ARG A 424 9.19 -35.13 7.31
C ARG A 424 9.43 -35.34 5.83
N ILE A 425 10.64 -34.98 5.38
CA ILE A 425 11.11 -35.25 4.01
C ILE A 425 12.26 -36.24 4.08
N GLN A 426 12.26 -37.25 3.21
CA GLN A 426 13.30 -38.26 3.12
C GLN A 426 13.78 -38.43 1.69
N VAL A 427 15.09 -38.36 1.50
CA VAL A 427 15.77 -38.72 0.24
C VAL A 427 16.52 -40.03 0.52
N ILE A 428 16.23 -41.06 -0.25
CA ILE A 428 16.74 -42.41 -0.06
C ILE A 428 17.28 -42.89 -1.40
N ASP A 429 18.53 -43.29 -1.44
CA ASP A 429 19.12 -44.03 -2.56
C ASP A 429 19.47 -45.48 -2.15
N ASN A 430 19.61 -46.33 -3.14
CA ASN A 430 20.09 -47.70 -2.94
C ASN A 430 21.51 -47.87 -3.53
N GLY A 431 22.35 -46.86 -3.36
CA GLY A 431 23.71 -46.82 -3.84
C GLY A 431 24.73 -47.47 -2.89
N SER A 432 26.01 -47.09 -3.06
CA SER A 432 27.13 -47.67 -2.32
C SER A 432 27.28 -47.16 -0.88
N GLY A 433 26.51 -46.10 -0.53
CA GLY A 433 26.68 -45.41 0.73
C GLY A 433 28.08 -44.81 0.93
N TYR A 434 28.27 -44.20 2.08
CA TYR A 434 29.53 -43.58 2.48
C TYR A 434 29.67 -43.52 4.00
N ASN A 435 30.88 -43.34 4.51
CA ASN A 435 31.10 -43.12 5.94
C ASN A 435 30.74 -41.70 6.33
N VAL A 436 29.64 -41.51 7.09
CA VAL A 436 29.09 -40.20 7.48
C VAL A 436 30.08 -39.40 8.35
N GLU A 437 30.90 -40.04 9.16
CA GLU A 437 31.85 -39.38 10.07
C GLU A 437 33.02 -38.71 9.31
N THR A 438 33.47 -39.34 8.22
CA THR A 438 34.62 -38.84 7.46
C THR A 438 34.23 -37.85 6.37
N VAL A 439 33.06 -38.00 5.75
CA VAL A 439 32.64 -37.21 4.59
C VAL A 439 31.95 -35.92 5.01
N GLY A 440 31.29 -35.87 6.17
CA GLY A 440 30.51 -34.73 6.63
C GLY A 440 31.30 -33.43 6.89
N GLN A 441 32.62 -33.50 7.05
CA GLN A 441 33.49 -32.33 7.32
C GLN A 441 34.13 -31.71 6.07
N GLU A 442 34.16 -32.41 4.93
CA GLU A 442 34.90 -32.00 3.74
C GLU A 442 33.99 -31.55 2.57
N HIS A 443 32.69 -31.88 2.58
CA HIS A 443 31.80 -31.57 1.46
C HIS A 443 30.95 -30.33 1.72
N LEU A 444 31.21 -29.28 0.96
CA LEU A 444 30.55 -27.97 1.05
C LEU A 444 29.00 -28.06 0.93
N GLY A 445 28.49 -28.96 0.08
CA GLY A 445 27.07 -29.15 -0.15
C GLY A 445 26.31 -29.63 1.11
N LEU A 446 26.88 -30.63 1.84
CA LEU A 446 26.26 -31.11 3.07
C LEU A 446 26.31 -30.07 4.21
N ILE A 447 27.35 -29.25 4.27
CA ILE A 447 27.45 -28.16 5.23
C ILE A 447 26.37 -27.11 4.95
N LEU A 448 26.13 -26.77 3.67
CA LEU A 448 25.06 -25.86 3.26
C LEU A 448 23.70 -26.43 3.62
N VAL A 449 23.43 -27.70 3.34
CA VAL A 449 22.20 -28.39 3.69
C VAL A 449 21.92 -28.30 5.20
N GLN A 450 22.92 -28.62 6.03
CA GLN A 450 22.79 -28.50 7.49
C GLN A 450 22.43 -27.08 7.91
N ARG A 451 23.15 -26.06 7.40
CA ARG A 451 22.92 -24.65 7.73
C ARG A 451 21.50 -24.19 7.33
N PHE A 452 21.03 -24.54 6.15
CA PHE A 452 19.68 -24.15 5.71
C PHE A 452 18.59 -24.83 6.54
N VAL A 453 18.74 -26.11 6.88
CA VAL A 453 17.79 -26.81 7.73
C VAL A 453 17.74 -26.19 9.12
N ASP A 454 18.89 -25.91 9.73
CA ASP A 454 18.97 -25.34 11.08
C ASP A 454 18.48 -23.89 11.12
N SER A 455 18.98 -23.02 10.21
CA SER A 455 18.75 -21.57 10.31
C SER A 455 17.46 -21.07 9.63
N LYS A 456 17.02 -21.73 8.55
CA LYS A 456 15.87 -21.28 7.76
C LYS A 456 14.61 -22.10 7.98
N LEU A 457 14.76 -23.41 8.17
CA LEU A 457 13.62 -24.29 8.42
C LEU A 457 13.38 -24.51 9.92
N SER A 458 14.31 -24.12 10.78
CA SER A 458 14.29 -24.44 12.24
C SER A 458 14.05 -25.91 12.46
N GLY A 459 14.69 -26.73 11.64
CA GLY A 459 14.49 -28.16 11.55
C GLY A 459 15.69 -28.94 12.01
N ARG A 460 15.61 -30.27 11.84
CA ARG A 460 16.69 -31.23 12.14
C ARG A 460 16.92 -32.14 10.94
N ILE A 461 18.19 -32.40 10.63
CA ILE A 461 18.60 -33.36 9.62
C ILE A 461 19.22 -34.60 10.30
N VAL A 462 18.94 -35.77 9.77
CA VAL A 462 19.52 -37.08 10.22
C VAL A 462 19.94 -37.84 8.97
N THR A 463 21.22 -38.18 8.88
CA THR A 463 21.77 -38.97 7.79
C THR A 463 22.16 -40.35 8.29
N THR A 464 21.74 -41.37 7.58
CA THR A 464 22.18 -42.77 7.78
C THR A 464 22.69 -43.32 6.46
N SER A 465 23.86 -43.90 6.44
CA SER A 465 24.46 -44.44 5.23
C SER A 465 25.21 -45.73 5.54
N ASN A 466 25.03 -46.74 4.67
CA ASN A 466 25.66 -48.05 4.77
C ASN A 466 25.83 -48.64 3.37
N ASP A 467 26.33 -49.86 3.28
CA ASP A 467 26.57 -50.57 2.00
C ASP A 467 25.31 -50.82 1.15
N GLU A 468 24.11 -50.57 1.68
CA GLU A 468 22.83 -50.70 0.97
C GLU A 468 22.28 -49.38 0.48
N GLY A 469 22.95 -48.24 0.76
CA GLY A 469 22.59 -46.91 0.31
C GLY A 469 22.63 -45.85 1.38
N THR A 470 22.09 -44.66 1.02
CA THR A 470 22.01 -43.50 1.92
C THR A 470 20.57 -43.06 2.13
N GLN A 471 20.24 -42.69 3.35
CA GLN A 471 18.98 -42.06 3.73
C GLN A 471 19.25 -40.74 4.46
N VAL A 472 18.76 -39.69 3.91
CA VAL A 472 18.75 -38.36 4.56
C VAL A 472 17.32 -38.01 4.93
N LYS A 473 17.10 -37.68 6.21
CA LYS A 473 15.80 -37.31 6.75
C LYS A 473 15.83 -35.90 7.31
N ILE A 474 14.94 -35.04 6.84
CA ILE A 474 14.72 -33.67 7.29
C ILE A 474 13.39 -33.63 8.04
N ILE A 475 13.38 -33.00 9.20
CA ILE A 475 12.20 -32.85 10.06
C ILE A 475 12.10 -31.39 10.49
N PHE A 476 10.96 -30.74 10.24
CA PHE A 476 10.70 -29.36 10.65
C PHE A 476 9.19 -29.12 10.88
N LYS A 477 8.83 -28.01 11.52
CA LYS A 477 7.43 -27.60 11.71
C LYS A 477 6.96 -26.68 10.58
N VAL A 478 5.67 -26.75 10.27
CA VAL A 478 5.03 -25.78 9.35
C VAL A 478 5.00 -24.40 9.96
#